data_88e9f41a582efc563d5b395eb274237a
#
_entry.id   88e9f41a582efc563d5b395eb274237a
#
_cell.length_a   1.000
_cell.length_b   1.000
_cell.length_c   1.000
_cell.angle_alpha   90.00
_cell.angle_beta   90.00
_cell.angle_gamma   90.00
#
_symmetry.space_group_name_H-M   'P 1'
#
loop_
_entity.id
_entity.type
_entity.pdbx_description
1 polymer ?
#
loop_
_entity_poly.entity_id
_entity_poly.type
_entity_poly.pdbx_seq_one_letter_code
_entity_poly.pdbx_strand_id
1 'polypeptide(L)'
;MDLYVYYRVPNANAGTLHARIEALQQCLRRDYGIVTGLKRRPEEKDGRQTWMEIYLAVPDGFENVLDTSVAQAGLTELIDGRRNTEHFVDVPPCA
;
A
#
# COMPACT_ATOMS: atom_id res chain seq x y z
N MET A 1 -6.25 5.98 -12.51
CA MET A 1 -5.43 4.76 -12.38
C MET A 1 -5.43 4.31 -10.96
N ASP A 2 -5.45 3.01 -10.74
CA ASP A 2 -5.42 2.42 -9.41
C ASP A 2 -4.05 1.78 -9.16
N LEU A 3 -3.55 1.91 -7.94
CA LEU A 3 -2.30 1.28 -7.51
C LEU A 3 -2.59 0.18 -6.49
N TYR A 4 -1.96 -0.97 -6.70
CA TYR A 4 -1.99 -2.09 -5.77
C TYR A 4 -0.55 -2.41 -5.40
N VAL A 5 -0.22 -2.26 -4.11
CA VAL A 5 1.15 -2.43 -3.61
C VAL A 5 1.18 -3.57 -2.63
N TYR A 6 1.88 -4.65 -2.96
CA TYR A 6 1.93 -5.82 -2.11
C TYR A 6 3.36 -6.18 -1.70
N TYR A 7 3.47 -6.81 -0.54
CA TYR A 7 4.75 -7.16 0.06
C TYR A 7 4.55 -8.16 1.19
N ARG A 8 5.65 -8.75 1.66
CA ARG A 8 5.65 -9.67 2.78
C ARG A 8 5.97 -8.94 4.07
N VAL A 9 5.29 -9.31 5.13
CA VAL A 9 5.43 -8.70 6.45
C VAL A 9 5.79 -9.79 7.47
N PRO A 10 6.98 -9.71 8.09
CA PRO A 10 7.28 -10.60 9.22
C PRO A 10 6.25 -10.40 10.34
N ASN A 11 5.76 -11.48 10.93
CA ASN A 11 4.73 -11.40 11.97
C ASN A 11 5.12 -10.47 13.12
N ALA A 12 6.40 -10.44 13.48
CA ALA A 12 6.90 -9.58 14.55
C ALA A 12 6.72 -8.08 14.27
N ASN A 13 6.64 -7.69 12.99
CA ASN A 13 6.52 -6.28 12.58
C ASN A 13 5.10 -5.87 12.24
N ALA A 14 4.14 -6.81 12.23
CA ALA A 14 2.79 -6.55 11.74
C ALA A 14 2.08 -5.42 12.50
N GLY A 15 2.16 -5.41 13.80
CA GLY A 15 1.50 -4.38 14.61
C GLY A 15 2.07 -2.98 14.38
N THR A 16 3.38 -2.84 14.36
CA THR A 16 4.05 -1.56 14.11
C THR A 16 3.78 -1.06 12.70
N LEU A 17 3.86 -1.96 11.72
CA LEU A 17 3.61 -1.61 10.32
C LEU A 17 2.16 -1.17 10.11
N HIS A 18 1.20 -1.86 10.70
CA HIS A 18 -0.21 -1.51 10.61
C HIS A 18 -0.47 -0.07 11.07
N ALA A 19 0.06 0.29 12.23
CA ALA A 19 -0.10 1.65 12.76
C ALA A 19 0.52 2.71 11.83
N ARG A 20 1.69 2.44 11.27
CA ARG A 20 2.36 3.39 10.36
C ARG A 20 1.62 3.52 9.03
N ILE A 21 1.12 2.43 8.47
CA ILE A 21 0.34 2.47 7.23
C ILE A 21 -0.99 3.20 7.45
N GLU A 22 -1.67 2.97 8.56
CA GLU A 22 -2.90 3.69 8.85
C GLU A 22 -2.68 5.20 8.91
N ALA A 23 -1.62 5.63 9.59
CA ALA A 23 -1.28 7.05 9.68
C ALA A 23 -0.95 7.63 8.29
N LEU A 24 -0.17 6.90 7.50
CA LEU A 24 0.18 7.31 6.13
C LEU A 24 -1.06 7.42 5.25
N GLN A 25 -1.93 6.42 5.25
CA GLN A 25 -3.14 6.42 4.42
C GLN A 25 -4.12 7.50 4.87
N GLN A 26 -4.22 7.77 6.16
CA GLN A 26 -5.04 8.86 6.67
C GLN A 26 -4.57 10.21 6.13
N CYS A 27 -3.28 10.47 6.13
CA CYS A 27 -2.71 11.69 5.55
C CYS A 27 -2.99 11.77 4.05
N LEU A 28 -2.85 10.69 3.31
CA LEU A 28 -3.09 10.68 1.87
C LEU A 28 -4.57 10.90 1.54
N ARG A 29 -5.49 10.33 2.31
CA ARG A 29 -6.93 10.59 2.16
C ARG A 29 -7.25 12.06 2.41
N ARG A 30 -6.67 12.64 3.46
CA ARG A 30 -6.91 14.04 3.81
C ARG A 30 -6.38 15.00 2.75
N ASP A 31 -5.17 14.75 2.27
CA ASP A 31 -4.46 15.70 1.39
C ASP A 31 -4.84 15.53 -0.08
N TYR A 32 -5.21 14.33 -0.51
CA TYR A 32 -5.49 14.02 -1.92
C TYR A 32 -6.92 13.53 -2.19
N GLY A 33 -7.70 13.29 -1.15
CA GLY A 33 -9.10 12.86 -1.30
C GLY A 33 -9.28 11.51 -1.98
N ILE A 34 -8.27 10.66 -1.97
CA ILE A 34 -8.32 9.35 -2.61
C ILE A 34 -8.93 8.29 -1.70
N VAL A 35 -9.40 7.21 -2.31
CA VAL A 35 -9.85 6.03 -1.59
C VAL A 35 -8.66 5.11 -1.36
N THR A 36 -8.48 4.67 -0.12
CA THR A 36 -7.40 3.77 0.26
C THR A 36 -7.94 2.47 0.85
N GLY A 37 -7.13 1.44 0.84
CA GLY A 37 -7.44 0.17 1.49
C GLY A 37 -6.17 -0.54 1.94
N LEU A 38 -6.35 -1.48 2.85
CA LEU A 38 -5.28 -2.36 3.31
C LEU A 38 -5.88 -3.73 3.53
N LYS A 39 -5.32 -4.73 2.86
CA LYS A 39 -5.78 -6.12 2.94
C LYS A 39 -4.60 -7.04 3.14
N ARG A 40 -4.88 -8.24 3.64
CA ARG A 40 -3.88 -9.30 3.70
C ARG A 40 -4.46 -10.61 3.20
N ARG A 41 -3.59 -11.50 2.75
CA ARG A 41 -4.00 -12.88 2.51
C ARG A 41 -4.37 -13.54 3.83
N PRO A 42 -5.39 -14.42 3.85
CA PRO A 42 -5.76 -15.11 5.10
C PRO A 42 -4.68 -16.08 5.60
N GLU A 43 -3.86 -16.62 4.68
CA GLU A 43 -2.80 -17.55 5.04
C GLU A 43 -1.52 -16.84 5.46
N GLU A 44 -0.83 -17.38 6.42
CA GLU A 44 0.54 -17.05 6.75
C GLU A 44 1.47 -18.14 6.21
N LYS A 45 2.69 -17.76 5.85
CA LYS A 45 3.69 -18.70 5.37
C LYS A 45 5.06 -18.32 5.90
N ASP A 46 5.72 -19.28 6.56
CA ASP A 46 7.08 -19.10 7.10
C ASP A 46 7.21 -17.89 8.03
N GLY A 47 6.19 -17.64 8.86
CA GLY A 47 6.18 -16.52 9.81
C GLY A 47 5.96 -15.17 9.15
N ARG A 48 5.45 -15.14 7.91
CA ARG A 48 5.19 -13.91 7.15
C ARG A 48 3.76 -13.86 6.68
N GLN A 49 3.24 -12.65 6.60
CA GLN A 49 1.96 -12.32 6.00
C GLN A 49 2.19 -11.61 4.68
N THR A 50 1.26 -11.73 3.74
CA THR A 50 1.27 -10.92 2.53
C THR A 50 0.21 -9.84 2.65
N TRP A 51 0.61 -8.58 2.58
CA TRP A 51 -0.28 -7.44 2.65
C TRP A 51 -0.38 -6.73 1.32
N MET A 52 -1.52 -6.06 1.11
CA MET A 52 -1.76 -5.25 -0.08
C MET A 52 -2.36 -3.91 0.34
N GLU A 53 -1.65 -2.83 -0.03
CA GLU A 53 -2.17 -1.48 0.03
C GLU A 53 -2.89 -1.17 -1.27
N ILE A 54 -3.99 -0.45 -1.18
CA ILE A 54 -4.84 -0.12 -2.33
C ILE A 54 -5.03 1.39 -2.37
N TYR A 55 -4.83 1.98 -3.55
CA TYR A 55 -5.03 3.42 -3.80
C TYR A 55 -5.80 3.58 -5.09
N LEU A 56 -7.05 4.05 -5.03
CA LEU A 56 -7.95 4.09 -6.17
C LEU A 56 -8.04 5.49 -6.78
N ALA A 57 -8.15 5.53 -8.11
CA ALA A 57 -8.34 6.76 -8.90
C ALA A 57 -7.32 7.84 -8.53
N VAL A 58 -6.06 7.47 -8.49
CA VAL A 58 -4.99 8.37 -8.08
C VAL A 58 -4.67 9.40 -9.16
N PRO A 59 -4.34 10.65 -8.77
CA PRO A 59 -3.94 11.67 -9.74
C PRO A 59 -2.55 11.41 -10.30
N ASP A 60 -2.22 12.07 -11.40
CA ASP A 60 -0.88 12.02 -11.99
C ASP A 60 0.17 12.45 -10.96
N GLY A 61 1.29 11.74 -10.93
CA GLY A 61 2.37 12.01 -9.98
C GLY A 61 2.16 11.45 -8.58
N PHE A 62 1.02 10.81 -8.31
CA PHE A 62 0.72 10.29 -6.98
C PHE A 62 1.74 9.23 -6.53
N GLU A 63 2.23 8.41 -7.44
CA GLU A 63 3.18 7.35 -7.08
C GLU A 63 4.45 7.91 -6.46
N ASN A 64 4.94 9.06 -6.94
CA ASN A 64 6.09 9.75 -6.35
C ASN A 64 5.76 10.26 -4.94
N VAL A 65 4.55 10.75 -4.73
CA VAL A 65 4.08 11.17 -3.41
C VAL A 65 4.05 9.98 -2.46
N LEU A 66 3.53 8.86 -2.91
CA LEU A 66 3.47 7.63 -2.13
C LEU A 66 4.87 7.14 -1.76
N ASP A 67 5.79 7.09 -2.72
CA ASP A 67 7.16 6.64 -2.49
C ASP A 67 7.87 7.52 -1.45
N THR A 68 7.71 8.83 -1.53
CA THR A 68 8.26 9.77 -0.55
C THR A 68 7.67 9.54 0.84
N SER A 69 6.35 9.37 0.91
CA SER A 69 5.66 9.12 2.18
C SER A 69 6.09 7.81 2.83
N VAL A 70 6.26 6.77 2.02
CA VAL A 70 6.75 5.46 2.47
C VAL A 70 8.17 5.57 3.04
N ALA A 71 9.04 6.29 2.36
CA ALA A 71 10.42 6.51 2.82
C ALA A 71 10.45 7.29 4.15
N GLN A 72 9.67 8.35 4.24
CA GLN A 72 9.58 9.16 5.46
C GLN A 72 9.01 8.38 6.65
N ALA A 73 8.07 7.48 6.40
CA ALA A 73 7.49 6.64 7.44
C ALA A 73 8.37 5.44 7.82
N GLY A 74 9.44 5.18 7.10
CA GLY A 74 10.36 4.06 7.37
C GLY A 74 9.71 2.69 7.17
N LEU A 75 8.77 2.57 6.22
CA LEU A 75 8.02 1.32 6.03
C LEU A 75 8.90 0.19 5.50
N THR A 76 9.88 0.49 4.66
CA THR A 76 10.71 -0.52 4.01
C THR A 76 11.54 -1.34 5.00
N GLU A 77 11.84 -0.78 6.16
CA GLU A 77 12.57 -1.49 7.21
C GLU A 77 11.74 -2.56 7.92
N LEU A 78 10.41 -2.49 7.78
CA LEU A 78 9.48 -3.38 8.46
C LEU A 78 8.97 -4.51 7.57
N ILE A 79 9.30 -4.52 6.29
CA ILE A 79 8.87 -5.53 5.34
C ILE A 79 10.03 -6.44 4.94
N ASP A 80 9.68 -7.61 4.44
CA ASP A 80 10.65 -8.56 3.91
C ASP A 80 10.70 -8.44 2.38
N GLY A 81 11.84 -8.03 1.87
CA GLY A 81 12.01 -7.78 0.45
C GLY A 81 11.50 -6.39 0.05
N ARG A 82 10.99 -6.28 -1.16
CA ARG A 82 10.59 -4.99 -1.74
C ARG A 82 9.07 -4.85 -1.83
N ARG A 83 8.66 -3.61 -2.00
CA ARG A 83 7.27 -3.26 -2.35
C ARG A 83 7.08 -3.50 -3.84
N ASN A 84 6.04 -4.25 -4.19
CA ASN A 84 5.69 -4.54 -5.58
C ASN A 84 4.46 -3.73 -5.95
N THR A 85 4.60 -2.82 -6.90
CA THR A 85 3.49 -1.95 -7.32
C THR A 85 2.94 -2.41 -8.67
N GLU A 86 1.63 -2.60 -8.73
CA GLU A 86 0.91 -2.89 -9.95
C GLU A 86 -0.04 -1.74 -10.28
N HIS A 87 -0.16 -1.44 -11.56
CA HIS A 87 -0.96 -0.34 -12.07
C HIS A 87 -2.14 -0.91 -12.84
N PHE A 88 -3.35 -0.46 -12.50
CA PHE A 88 -4.57 -0.88 -13.18
C PHE A 88 -5.38 0.34 -13.61
N VAL A 89 -6.01 0.21 -14.77
CA VAL A 89 -7.00 1.17 -15.26
C VAL A 89 -8.30 0.43 -15.51
N ASP A 90 -9.40 1.17 -15.48
CA ASP A 90 -10.70 0.57 -15.76
C ASP A 90 -10.75 0.11 -17.22
N VAL A 91 -11.38 -1.05 -17.45
CA VAL A 91 -11.68 -1.50 -18.80
C VAL A 91 -12.82 -0.61 -19.31
N PRO A 92 -12.64 0.09 -20.46
CA PRO A 92 -13.70 0.94 -20.96
C PRO A 92 -14.94 0.11 -21.31
N PRO A 93 -16.14 0.68 -21.12
CA PRO A 93 -17.37 -0.02 -21.52
C PRO A 93 -17.36 -0.30 -23.01
N CYS A 94 -17.93 -1.44 -23.40
CA CYS A 94 -18.14 -1.76 -24.80
C CYS A 94 -19.13 -0.77 -25.41
N ALA A 95 -18.71 -0.17 -26.50
CA ALA A 95 -19.59 0.75 -27.22
C ALA A 95 -20.62 -0.05 -28.02
#